data_a86287a72d72525931b34540db40aa1a
#
_entry.id   a86287a72d72525931b34540db40aa1a
#
_cell.length_a   1.000
_cell.length_b   1.000
_cell.length_c   1.000
_cell.angle_alpha   90.00
_cell.angle_beta   90.00
_cell.angle_gamma   90.00
#
_symmetry.space_group_name_H-M   'P 1'
#
loop_
_entity.id
_entity.type
_entity.pdbx_description
1 polymer ?
#
loop_
_entity_poly.entity_id
_entity_poly.type
_entity_poly.pdbx_seq_one_letter_code
_entity_poly.pdbx_strand_id
1 'polypeptide(L)'
;MPDAAALRRGAHDAVESARDVVLGVSRALHADPELGFEEHRSAAMLRSVLADAGLRVEAGVGGLPTAFSASAGSGRRVVALLAEYDALAGLGHACGHNVIAAAAVGAGIALAPIADELGITVRVLGSPAEEGGGGKIVLLEAGVLDDVDVAMMVHPGPADAAYARPRAVAHFDVVYDGVASHAASYPQLGVNASDAFTIAQVAIGLLRQQLPDDVRVHGIVREAGTAPNAIPDRAVGSWYVRAADLAQLDALFPRIAACFEAGALATGCSVELTETSGRYADFRTDEALLAAFVRNAAALGRDMDVDETRPDGMHTASTDMGNVSQRVRAIHPYLGIDSLPAVNHQAAFADAAATPAADRAALEGAILMAQTVIDDALAHLEPDAPAAHHPEEP
;
A
#
# COMPACT_ATOMS: atom_id res chain seq x y z
N MET A 1 -13.76 -33.95 1.62
CA MET A 1 -13.35 -32.55 1.70
C MET A 1 -13.26 -32.13 3.16
N PRO A 2 -12.27 -31.35 3.57
CA PRO A 2 -12.18 -30.85 4.93
C PRO A 2 -13.43 -30.07 5.36
N ASP A 3 -13.77 -30.10 6.65
CA ASP A 3 -14.91 -29.33 7.18
C ASP A 3 -14.56 -27.84 7.23
N ALA A 4 -15.06 -27.06 6.27
CA ALA A 4 -14.83 -25.63 6.17
C ALA A 4 -15.20 -24.86 7.45
N ALA A 5 -16.28 -25.27 8.15
CA ALA A 5 -16.69 -24.61 9.37
C ALA A 5 -15.74 -24.93 10.53
N ALA A 6 -15.20 -26.14 10.59
CA ALA A 6 -14.20 -26.52 11.59
C ALA A 6 -12.88 -25.79 11.35
N LEU A 7 -12.42 -25.70 10.09
CA LEU A 7 -11.20 -24.96 9.75
C LEU A 7 -11.31 -23.46 10.09
N ARG A 8 -12.43 -22.81 9.74
CA ARG A 8 -12.65 -21.40 10.09
C ARG A 8 -12.67 -21.16 11.60
N ARG A 9 -13.31 -22.06 12.38
CA ARG A 9 -13.26 -21.98 13.86
C ARG A 9 -11.86 -22.19 14.38
N GLY A 10 -11.13 -23.19 13.85
CA GLY A 10 -9.74 -23.44 14.24
C GLY A 10 -8.82 -22.25 13.97
N ALA A 11 -8.97 -21.58 12.82
CA ALA A 11 -8.21 -20.35 12.52
C ALA A 11 -8.57 -19.19 13.46
N HIS A 12 -9.84 -19.01 13.78
CA HIS A 12 -10.28 -18.03 14.77
C HIS A 12 -9.62 -18.31 16.13
N ASP A 13 -9.71 -19.54 16.63
CA ASP A 13 -9.14 -19.93 17.92
C ASP A 13 -7.61 -19.79 17.94
N ALA A 14 -6.94 -20.03 16.80
CA ALA A 14 -5.51 -19.85 16.67
C ALA A 14 -5.10 -18.36 16.75
N VAL A 15 -5.83 -17.44 16.10
CA VAL A 15 -5.59 -15.98 16.24
C VAL A 15 -5.85 -15.54 17.68
N GLU A 16 -6.94 -16.00 18.32
CA GLU A 16 -7.22 -15.66 19.71
C GLU A 16 -6.15 -16.20 20.67
N SER A 17 -5.61 -17.39 20.41
CA SER A 17 -4.50 -17.97 21.17
C SER A 17 -3.19 -17.18 20.99
N ALA A 18 -3.00 -16.56 19.83
CA ALA A 18 -1.86 -15.70 19.52
C ALA A 18 -2.12 -14.20 19.84
N ARG A 19 -3.25 -13.87 20.47
CA ARG A 19 -3.69 -12.49 20.76
C ARG A 19 -2.57 -11.60 21.31
N ASP A 20 -1.86 -12.04 22.33
CA ASP A 20 -0.81 -11.24 22.97
C ASP A 20 0.36 -10.97 22.02
N VAL A 21 0.69 -11.91 21.13
CA VAL A 21 1.71 -11.76 20.10
C VAL A 21 1.25 -10.74 19.06
N VAL A 22 0.04 -10.89 18.51
CA VAL A 22 -0.52 -10.00 17.49
C VAL A 22 -0.61 -8.56 18.02
N LEU A 23 -1.16 -8.37 19.22
CA LEU A 23 -1.26 -7.04 19.83
C LEU A 23 0.11 -6.49 20.23
N GLY A 24 1.03 -7.36 20.63
CA GLY A 24 2.43 -7.00 20.91
C GLY A 24 3.12 -6.41 19.68
N VAL A 25 2.93 -7.01 18.51
CA VAL A 25 3.41 -6.49 17.22
C VAL A 25 2.88 -5.09 16.95
N SER A 26 1.55 -4.91 17.00
CA SER A 26 0.93 -3.60 16.73
C SER A 26 1.48 -2.51 17.66
N ARG A 27 1.55 -2.79 18.95
CA ARG A 27 2.01 -1.83 19.95
C ARG A 27 3.50 -1.51 19.85
N ALA A 28 4.32 -2.50 19.52
CA ALA A 28 5.76 -2.29 19.34
C ALA A 28 6.05 -1.41 18.13
N LEU A 29 5.40 -1.66 16.98
CA LEU A 29 5.51 -0.82 15.79
C LEU A 29 5.05 0.62 16.08
N HIS A 30 3.88 0.76 16.71
CA HIS A 30 3.33 2.08 17.05
C HIS A 30 4.24 2.88 17.98
N ALA A 31 4.91 2.22 18.93
CA ALA A 31 5.80 2.87 19.91
C ALA A 31 7.16 3.27 19.33
N ASP A 32 7.63 2.64 18.25
CA ASP A 32 8.93 2.86 17.63
C ASP A 32 8.80 2.97 16.10
N PRO A 33 8.14 4.04 15.59
CA PRO A 33 7.87 4.20 14.17
C PRO A 33 9.14 4.44 13.36
N GLU A 34 9.27 3.77 12.21
CA GLU A 34 10.36 3.90 11.25
C GLU A 34 9.81 4.35 9.89
N LEU A 35 10.58 5.16 9.16
CA LEU A 35 10.17 5.66 7.84
C LEU A 35 10.41 4.63 6.74
N GLY A 36 9.75 4.82 5.61
CA GLY A 36 9.88 3.97 4.45
C GLY A 36 11.32 3.74 4.00
N PHE A 37 11.66 2.49 3.71
CA PHE A 37 12.99 1.94 3.43
C PHE A 37 14.00 1.97 4.60
N GLU A 38 13.61 2.47 5.76
CA GLU A 38 14.43 2.53 6.99
C GLU A 38 13.84 1.68 8.13
N GLU A 39 12.85 0.81 7.85
CA GLU A 39 12.09 0.01 8.82
C GLU A 39 12.88 -1.21 9.32
N HIS A 40 14.13 -1.02 9.68
CA HIS A 40 15.05 -2.11 10.02
C HIS A 40 14.65 -2.87 11.29
N ARG A 41 14.23 -2.16 12.35
CA ARG A 41 13.82 -2.76 13.64
C ARG A 41 12.46 -3.42 13.49
N SER A 42 11.53 -2.76 12.82
CA SER A 42 10.21 -3.26 12.49
C SER A 42 10.29 -4.57 11.71
N ALA A 43 11.03 -4.61 10.62
CA ALA A 43 11.25 -5.81 9.82
C ALA A 43 11.94 -6.94 10.61
N ALA A 44 12.94 -6.61 11.44
CA ALA A 44 13.63 -7.59 12.27
C ALA A 44 12.70 -8.22 13.32
N MET A 45 11.87 -7.43 13.97
CA MET A 45 10.87 -7.87 14.94
C MET A 45 9.82 -8.77 14.29
N LEU A 46 9.24 -8.35 13.15
CA LEU A 46 8.24 -9.14 12.42
C LEU A 46 8.80 -10.49 11.97
N ARG A 47 10.04 -10.52 11.44
CA ARG A 47 10.74 -11.75 11.07
C ARG A 47 10.95 -12.69 12.25
N SER A 48 11.32 -12.16 13.42
CA SER A 48 11.51 -12.97 14.62
C SER A 48 10.19 -13.61 15.06
N VAL A 49 9.12 -12.83 15.14
CA VAL A 49 7.78 -13.33 15.52
C VAL A 49 7.30 -14.44 14.58
N LEU A 50 7.47 -14.27 13.27
CA LEU A 50 7.06 -15.28 12.29
C LEU A 50 7.94 -16.54 12.33
N ALA A 51 9.24 -16.38 12.57
CA ALA A 51 10.16 -17.52 12.76
C ALA A 51 9.82 -18.31 14.03
N ASP A 52 9.53 -17.63 15.13
CA ASP A 52 9.12 -18.26 16.40
C ASP A 52 7.77 -19.01 16.25
N ALA A 53 6.92 -18.55 15.34
CA ALA A 53 5.67 -19.21 14.95
C ALA A 53 5.89 -20.38 13.95
N GLY A 54 7.14 -20.69 13.56
CA GLY A 54 7.49 -21.83 12.71
C GLY A 54 7.45 -21.54 11.21
N LEU A 55 7.29 -20.30 10.76
CA LEU A 55 7.41 -19.95 9.34
C LEU A 55 8.89 -19.88 8.92
N ARG A 56 9.18 -20.30 7.68
CA ARG A 56 10.50 -20.14 7.07
C ARG A 56 10.69 -18.71 6.58
N VAL A 57 11.63 -17.98 7.17
CA VAL A 57 11.84 -16.55 6.92
C VAL A 57 13.03 -16.32 5.99
N GLU A 58 12.83 -15.50 4.97
CA GLU A 58 13.85 -14.97 4.07
C GLU A 58 13.85 -13.43 4.18
N ALA A 59 15.02 -12.84 4.42
CA ALA A 59 15.19 -11.40 4.56
C ALA A 59 15.75 -10.78 3.28
N GLY A 60 15.48 -9.50 3.05
CA GLY A 60 16.05 -8.75 1.94
C GLY A 60 15.52 -9.16 0.57
N VAL A 61 14.30 -9.70 0.51
CA VAL A 61 13.67 -10.09 -0.75
C VAL A 61 13.50 -8.90 -1.69
N GLY A 62 13.61 -9.15 -3.00
CA GLY A 62 13.53 -8.09 -4.00
C GLY A 62 14.66 -7.05 -3.92
N GLY A 63 15.75 -7.35 -3.19
CA GLY A 63 16.85 -6.41 -3.00
C GLY A 63 16.57 -5.28 -2.00
N LEU A 64 15.44 -5.32 -1.30
CA LEU A 64 15.07 -4.35 -0.27
C LEU A 64 15.49 -4.86 1.11
N PRO A 65 16.45 -4.21 1.82
CA PRO A 65 16.95 -4.70 3.11
C PRO A 65 15.89 -4.86 4.20
N THR A 66 14.83 -4.07 4.14
CA THR A 66 13.72 -4.08 5.10
C THR A 66 12.55 -4.95 4.65
N ALA A 67 12.53 -5.48 3.42
CA ALA A 67 11.55 -6.46 2.97
C ALA A 67 11.89 -7.88 3.45
N PHE A 68 10.87 -8.72 3.59
CA PHE A 68 11.04 -10.13 3.94
C PHE A 68 9.87 -10.98 3.40
N SER A 69 10.12 -12.29 3.28
CA SER A 69 9.11 -13.30 3.00
C SER A 69 9.14 -14.34 4.11
N ALA A 70 8.00 -14.63 4.73
CA ALA A 70 7.86 -15.69 5.71
C ALA A 70 6.80 -16.68 5.23
N SER A 71 7.15 -17.95 5.03
CA SER A 71 6.30 -18.94 4.38
C SER A 71 6.11 -20.21 5.18
N ALA A 72 4.94 -20.83 5.06
CA ALA A 72 4.61 -22.15 5.58
C ALA A 72 3.76 -22.94 4.57
N GLY A 73 3.82 -24.28 4.66
CA GLY A 73 3.20 -25.17 3.71
C GLY A 73 4.04 -25.41 2.46
N SER A 74 3.58 -26.34 1.61
CA SER A 74 4.26 -26.78 0.40
C SER A 74 3.30 -26.94 -0.80
N GLY A 75 2.06 -26.44 -0.64
CA GLY A 75 1.05 -26.48 -1.70
C GLY A 75 1.46 -25.61 -2.89
N ARG A 76 0.94 -26.01 -4.08
CA ARG A 76 1.26 -25.30 -5.33
C ARG A 76 0.64 -23.91 -5.40
N ARG A 77 -0.51 -23.72 -4.74
CA ARG A 77 -1.20 -22.43 -4.68
C ARG A 77 -0.56 -21.54 -3.63
N VAL A 78 -0.08 -20.40 -4.03
CA VAL A 78 0.61 -19.43 -3.14
C VAL A 78 -0.33 -18.28 -2.78
N VAL A 79 -0.53 -18.06 -1.49
CA VAL A 79 -1.33 -16.96 -0.95
C VAL A 79 -0.43 -16.00 -0.18
N ALA A 80 -0.37 -14.76 -0.59
CA ALA A 80 0.40 -13.71 0.06
C ALA A 80 -0.50 -12.83 0.96
N LEU A 81 -0.09 -12.69 2.22
CA LEU A 81 -0.63 -11.75 3.19
C LEU A 81 0.35 -10.58 3.28
N LEU A 82 -0.05 -9.38 2.81
CA LEU A 82 0.85 -8.23 2.75
C LEU A 82 0.89 -7.53 4.11
N ALA A 83 2.10 -7.30 4.62
CA ALA A 83 2.36 -6.59 5.85
C ALA A 83 3.09 -5.28 5.53
N GLU A 84 2.46 -4.14 5.78
CA GLU A 84 3.04 -2.80 5.76
C GLU A 84 3.41 -2.38 7.17
N TYR A 85 4.52 -1.66 7.35
CA TYR A 85 5.02 -1.26 8.68
C TYR A 85 5.81 0.05 8.68
N ASP A 86 5.83 0.77 7.56
CA ASP A 86 6.38 2.13 7.50
C ASP A 86 5.45 3.15 8.17
N ALA A 87 6.02 4.25 8.61
CA ALA A 87 5.35 5.34 9.31
C ALA A 87 5.53 6.66 8.57
N LEU A 88 4.67 7.62 8.87
CA LEU A 88 4.72 8.97 8.33
C LEU A 88 5.69 9.87 9.12
N ALA A 89 6.50 10.65 8.40
CA ALA A 89 7.45 11.57 9.02
C ALA A 89 6.75 12.58 9.93
N GLY A 90 7.14 12.60 11.21
CA GLY A 90 6.60 13.51 12.23
C GLY A 90 5.19 13.17 12.73
N LEU A 91 4.54 12.12 12.19
CA LEU A 91 3.19 11.68 12.57
C LEU A 91 3.14 10.26 13.10
N GLY A 92 4.21 9.47 12.96
CA GLY A 92 4.19 8.06 13.36
C GLY A 92 3.21 7.23 12.51
N HIS A 93 2.57 6.23 13.13
CA HIS A 93 1.62 5.36 12.43
C HIS A 93 0.24 6.01 12.20
N ALA A 94 0.23 7.22 11.61
CA ALA A 94 -1.01 7.94 11.30
C ALA A 94 -1.77 7.39 10.08
N CYS A 95 -1.24 6.36 9.41
CA CYS A 95 -1.97 5.51 8.45
C CYS A 95 -2.42 4.18 9.05
N GLY A 96 -1.86 3.79 10.22
CA GLY A 96 -2.23 2.59 10.94
C GLY A 96 -1.55 1.32 10.43
N HIS A 97 -0.37 1.41 9.80
CA HIS A 97 0.38 0.25 9.29
C HIS A 97 0.76 -0.75 10.41
N ASN A 98 0.85 -0.29 11.67
CA ASN A 98 0.99 -1.18 12.81
C ASN A 98 -0.15 -2.22 12.92
N VAL A 99 -1.39 -1.83 12.58
CA VAL A 99 -2.57 -2.72 12.55
C VAL A 99 -2.49 -3.68 11.35
N ILE A 100 -2.05 -3.19 10.18
CA ILE A 100 -1.86 -4.00 8.98
C ILE A 100 -0.87 -5.13 9.22
N ALA A 101 0.33 -4.78 9.73
CA ALA A 101 1.37 -5.76 10.03
C ALA A 101 0.89 -6.81 11.04
N ALA A 102 0.24 -6.35 12.11
CA ALA A 102 -0.29 -7.23 13.16
C ALA A 102 -1.34 -8.21 12.61
N ALA A 103 -2.27 -7.73 11.77
CA ALA A 103 -3.28 -8.57 11.15
C ALA A 103 -2.66 -9.61 10.20
N ALA A 104 -1.70 -9.20 9.36
CA ALA A 104 -1.01 -10.11 8.44
C ALA A 104 -0.20 -11.20 9.20
N VAL A 105 0.50 -10.83 10.27
CA VAL A 105 1.21 -11.75 11.15
C VAL A 105 0.25 -12.73 11.81
N GLY A 106 -0.87 -12.25 12.38
CA GLY A 106 -1.87 -13.08 13.02
C GLY A 106 -2.50 -14.10 12.07
N ALA A 107 -2.84 -13.67 10.85
CA ALA A 107 -3.35 -14.57 9.81
C ALA A 107 -2.31 -15.61 9.38
N GLY A 108 -1.05 -15.20 9.21
CA GLY A 108 0.05 -16.11 8.92
C GLY A 108 0.26 -17.19 9.99
N ILE A 109 0.24 -16.80 11.28
CA ILE A 109 0.31 -17.72 12.42
C ILE A 109 -0.84 -18.73 12.40
N ALA A 110 -2.07 -18.27 12.13
CA ALA A 110 -3.24 -19.13 12.12
C ALA A 110 -3.27 -20.11 10.96
N LEU A 111 -2.75 -19.72 9.80
CA LEU A 111 -2.76 -20.54 8.58
C LEU A 111 -1.58 -21.51 8.51
N ALA A 112 -0.43 -21.17 9.11
CA ALA A 112 0.79 -21.98 9.00
C ALA A 112 0.58 -23.46 9.37
N PRO A 113 -0.12 -23.83 10.47
CA PRO A 113 -0.30 -25.23 10.85
C PRO A 113 -1.21 -26.03 9.90
N ILE A 114 -2.08 -25.37 9.13
CA ILE A 114 -3.08 -26.01 8.26
C ILE A 114 -2.79 -25.80 6.78
N ALA A 115 -1.68 -25.13 6.43
CA ALA A 115 -1.36 -24.78 5.04
C ALA A 115 -1.27 -26.04 4.13
N ASP A 116 -0.62 -27.11 4.59
CA ASP A 116 -0.49 -28.36 3.83
C ASP A 116 -1.85 -29.08 3.70
N GLU A 117 -2.72 -29.06 4.71
CA GLU A 117 -4.07 -29.59 4.64
C GLU A 117 -4.94 -28.83 3.61
N LEU A 118 -4.71 -27.52 3.48
CA LEU A 118 -5.35 -26.66 2.49
C LEU A 118 -4.73 -26.76 1.08
N GLY A 119 -3.62 -27.49 0.92
CA GLY A 119 -2.88 -27.58 -0.33
C GLY A 119 -2.28 -26.25 -0.80
N ILE A 120 -1.97 -25.35 0.14
CA ILE A 120 -1.42 -24.02 -0.16
C ILE A 120 -0.02 -23.84 0.42
N THR A 121 0.67 -22.84 -0.11
CA THR A 121 1.77 -22.15 0.57
C THR A 121 1.27 -20.79 1.02
N VAL A 122 1.20 -20.55 2.33
CA VAL A 122 0.92 -19.22 2.88
C VAL A 122 2.22 -18.45 3.01
N ARG A 123 2.21 -17.17 2.61
CA ARG A 123 3.34 -16.26 2.66
C ARG A 123 2.94 -14.96 3.34
N VAL A 124 3.57 -14.59 4.45
CA VAL A 124 3.52 -13.23 4.96
C VAL A 124 4.64 -12.46 4.28
N LEU A 125 4.28 -11.48 3.45
CA LEU A 125 5.23 -10.67 2.70
C LEU A 125 5.34 -9.29 3.35
N GLY A 126 6.48 -9.04 3.99
CA GLY A 126 6.80 -7.72 4.53
C GLY A 126 7.15 -6.77 3.39
N SER A 127 6.29 -5.77 3.18
CA SER A 127 6.38 -4.79 2.12
C SER A 127 6.63 -3.40 2.71
N PRO A 128 7.87 -2.88 2.65
CA PRO A 128 8.24 -1.57 3.18
C PRO A 128 7.77 -0.43 2.29
N ALA A 129 7.80 0.79 2.83
CA ALA A 129 7.71 2.06 2.11
C ALA A 129 6.46 2.21 1.21
N GLU A 130 5.27 1.91 1.75
CA GLU A 130 4.01 2.19 1.05
C GLU A 130 3.80 3.71 0.89
N GLU A 131 4.15 4.50 1.91
CA GLU A 131 3.96 5.96 1.99
C GLU A 131 4.89 6.73 1.04
N GLY A 132 4.67 6.57 -0.26
CA GLY A 132 5.37 7.28 -1.33
C GLY A 132 6.66 6.63 -1.85
N GLY A 133 7.10 5.51 -1.27
CA GLY A 133 8.29 4.77 -1.75
C GLY A 133 7.97 3.71 -2.81
N GLY A 134 6.76 3.13 -2.78
CA GLY A 134 6.33 2.11 -3.74
C GLY A 134 7.05 0.77 -3.56
N GLY A 135 7.26 0.34 -2.32
CA GLY A 135 8.00 -0.89 -2.04
C GLY A 135 7.42 -2.12 -2.73
N LYS A 136 6.08 -2.25 -2.84
CA LYS A 136 5.45 -3.36 -3.56
C LYS A 136 5.72 -3.30 -5.07
N ILE A 137 5.90 -2.11 -5.65
CA ILE A 137 6.30 -1.96 -7.06
C ILE A 137 7.70 -2.54 -7.26
N VAL A 138 8.65 -2.22 -6.37
CA VAL A 138 10.01 -2.77 -6.41
C VAL A 138 9.98 -4.31 -6.25
N LEU A 139 9.18 -4.84 -5.32
CA LEU A 139 9.01 -6.28 -5.15
C LEU A 139 8.41 -6.97 -6.37
N LEU A 140 7.44 -6.33 -7.05
CA LEU A 140 6.85 -6.82 -8.29
C LEU A 140 7.88 -6.84 -9.43
N GLU A 141 8.67 -5.78 -9.58
CA GLU A 141 9.72 -5.67 -10.60
C GLU A 141 10.85 -6.70 -10.37
N ALA A 142 11.12 -7.02 -9.11
CA ALA A 142 12.09 -8.05 -8.73
C ALA A 142 11.54 -9.50 -8.84
N GLY A 143 10.26 -9.68 -9.24
CA GLY A 143 9.64 -11.01 -9.41
C GLY A 143 9.24 -11.71 -8.11
N VAL A 144 9.22 -11.01 -6.98
CA VAL A 144 8.89 -11.62 -5.65
C VAL A 144 7.44 -12.14 -5.59
N LEU A 145 6.57 -11.61 -6.43
CA LEU A 145 5.16 -11.99 -6.50
C LEU A 145 4.81 -12.83 -7.76
N ASP A 146 5.78 -13.27 -8.56
CA ASP A 146 5.50 -13.96 -9.82
C ASP A 146 4.84 -15.34 -9.64
N ASP A 147 5.05 -15.97 -8.49
CA ASP A 147 4.45 -17.26 -8.11
C ASP A 147 3.19 -17.14 -7.25
N VAL A 148 2.72 -15.91 -6.97
CA VAL A 148 1.57 -15.65 -6.09
C VAL A 148 0.27 -15.73 -6.86
N ASP A 149 -0.68 -16.56 -6.40
CA ASP A 149 -2.02 -16.71 -6.97
C ASP A 149 -3.02 -15.72 -6.39
N VAL A 150 -2.87 -15.40 -5.09
CA VAL A 150 -3.78 -14.53 -4.33
C VAL A 150 -2.96 -13.64 -3.40
N ALA A 151 -3.29 -12.36 -3.37
CA ALA A 151 -2.72 -11.39 -2.44
C ALA A 151 -3.83 -10.69 -1.65
N MET A 152 -3.65 -10.48 -0.36
CA MET A 152 -4.60 -9.72 0.44
C MET A 152 -3.96 -9.01 1.61
N MET A 153 -4.63 -7.96 2.04
CA MET A 153 -4.37 -7.26 3.29
C MET A 153 -5.67 -6.63 3.81
N VAL A 154 -5.68 -6.21 5.04
CA VAL A 154 -6.72 -5.34 5.60
C VAL A 154 -6.09 -4.02 6.01
N HIS A 155 -6.79 -2.92 5.81
CA HIS A 155 -6.27 -1.59 6.15
C HIS A 155 -7.17 -0.93 7.22
N PRO A 156 -6.63 -0.35 8.30
CA PRO A 156 -7.44 0.39 9.24
C PRO A 156 -7.94 1.70 8.64
N GLY A 157 -9.19 2.02 8.91
CA GLY A 157 -9.83 3.24 8.45
C GLY A 157 -10.78 3.82 9.49
N PRO A 158 -11.38 4.99 9.21
CA PRO A 158 -12.40 5.55 10.09
C PRO A 158 -13.67 4.70 10.19
N ALA A 159 -13.98 3.91 9.17
CA ALA A 159 -15.15 3.05 9.06
C ALA A 159 -14.83 1.79 8.24
N ASP A 160 -15.69 0.77 8.36
CA ASP A 160 -15.60 -0.43 7.56
C ASP A 160 -15.99 -0.13 6.10
N ALA A 161 -15.17 -0.61 5.13
CA ALA A 161 -15.47 -0.55 3.71
C ALA A 161 -14.90 -1.78 3.00
N ALA A 162 -15.72 -2.43 2.17
CA ALA A 162 -15.32 -3.64 1.48
C ALA A 162 -14.38 -3.35 0.31
N TYR A 163 -14.70 -2.34 -0.49
CA TYR A 163 -13.96 -2.02 -1.71
C TYR A 163 -12.82 -1.04 -1.46
N ALA A 164 -11.62 -1.38 -2.00
CA ALA A 164 -10.57 -0.41 -2.26
C ALA A 164 -10.76 0.17 -3.67
N ARG A 165 -10.69 1.50 -3.78
CA ARG A 165 -10.82 2.22 -5.04
C ARG A 165 -9.74 3.30 -5.18
N PRO A 166 -8.47 2.94 -4.96
CA PRO A 166 -7.38 3.88 -5.08
C PRO A 166 -7.29 4.37 -6.53
N ARG A 167 -6.92 5.63 -6.66
CA ARG A 167 -6.62 6.22 -7.96
C ARG A 167 -5.16 6.00 -8.30
N ALA A 168 -4.88 5.88 -9.60
CA ALA A 168 -3.50 5.91 -10.07
C ALA A 168 -2.85 7.26 -9.73
N VAL A 169 -1.57 7.24 -9.35
CA VAL A 169 -0.82 8.46 -9.02
C VAL A 169 0.63 8.38 -9.48
N ALA A 170 1.13 9.51 -10.01
CA ALA A 170 2.54 9.77 -10.23
C ALA A 170 3.02 10.80 -9.20
N HIS A 171 4.16 10.49 -8.56
CA HIS A 171 4.88 11.34 -7.63
C HIS A 171 6.15 11.82 -8.31
N PHE A 172 6.40 13.13 -8.38
CA PHE A 172 7.60 13.65 -9.02
C PHE A 172 8.05 14.97 -8.45
N ASP A 173 9.34 15.18 -8.51
CA ASP A 173 9.98 16.45 -8.22
C ASP A 173 10.26 17.22 -9.51
N VAL A 174 10.22 18.54 -9.41
CA VAL A 174 10.57 19.47 -10.47
C VAL A 174 11.64 20.39 -9.96
N VAL A 175 12.74 20.49 -10.69
CA VAL A 175 13.85 21.38 -10.41
C VAL A 175 14.03 22.33 -11.57
N TYR A 176 14.03 23.63 -11.28
CA TYR A 176 14.47 24.66 -12.21
C TYR A 176 15.81 25.19 -11.81
N ASP A 177 16.77 25.25 -12.74
CA ASP A 177 18.03 25.92 -12.58
C ASP A 177 18.11 27.12 -13.53
N GLY A 178 18.45 28.27 -12.94
CA GLY A 178 18.56 29.57 -13.59
C GLY A 178 19.94 30.21 -13.36
N VAL A 179 19.99 31.55 -13.23
CA VAL A 179 21.21 32.30 -13.01
C VAL A 179 20.97 33.39 -11.98
N ALA A 180 21.75 33.37 -10.87
CA ALA A 180 21.67 34.38 -9.85
C ALA A 180 22.18 35.75 -10.36
N SER A 181 21.54 36.83 -9.90
CA SER A 181 21.99 38.19 -10.11
C SER A 181 21.42 39.12 -9.05
N HIS A 182 22.00 40.30 -8.92
CA HIS A 182 21.47 41.34 -8.03
C HIS A 182 20.18 41.93 -8.63
N ALA A 183 19.04 41.67 -7.97
CA ALA A 183 17.72 41.93 -8.51
C ALA A 183 17.43 43.39 -8.92
N ALA A 184 18.08 44.37 -8.22
CA ALA A 184 17.90 45.78 -8.50
C ALA A 184 19.01 46.37 -9.43
N SER A 185 20.26 45.85 -9.33
CA SER A 185 21.38 46.45 -10.03
C SER A 185 21.70 45.83 -11.38
N TYR A 186 21.49 44.52 -11.51
CA TYR A 186 21.82 43.76 -12.72
C TYR A 186 20.74 42.71 -13.08
N PRO A 187 19.43 43.06 -13.05
CA PRO A 187 18.37 42.10 -13.27
C PRO A 187 18.46 41.41 -14.63
N GLN A 188 18.96 42.08 -15.67
CA GLN A 188 19.12 41.58 -17.03
C GLN A 188 20.18 40.47 -17.16
N LEU A 189 21.01 40.24 -16.12
CA LEU A 189 21.99 39.16 -16.10
C LEU A 189 21.48 37.89 -15.40
N GLY A 190 20.33 37.98 -14.73
CA GLY A 190 19.72 36.86 -14.02
C GLY A 190 18.75 36.08 -14.90
N VAL A 191 18.54 34.81 -14.50
CA VAL A 191 17.47 33.93 -15.02
C VAL A 191 16.74 33.39 -13.80
N ASN A 192 15.47 33.79 -13.64
CA ASN A 192 14.73 33.59 -12.39
C ASN A 192 14.03 32.21 -12.39
N ALA A 193 14.54 31.28 -11.59
CA ALA A 193 13.96 29.94 -11.43
C ALA A 193 12.58 29.95 -10.75
N SER A 194 12.31 30.93 -9.86
CA SER A 194 10.99 31.06 -9.21
C SER A 194 9.89 31.48 -10.18
N ASP A 195 10.22 32.31 -11.19
CA ASP A 195 9.26 32.73 -12.20
C ASP A 195 8.81 31.55 -13.08
N ALA A 196 9.68 30.54 -13.29
CA ALA A 196 9.34 29.34 -14.02
C ALA A 196 8.22 28.56 -13.33
N PHE A 197 8.23 28.41 -11.99
CA PHE A 197 7.10 27.82 -11.27
C PHE A 197 5.83 28.66 -11.37
N THR A 198 5.92 29.97 -11.35
CA THR A 198 4.74 30.85 -11.52
C THR A 198 4.07 30.58 -12.86
N ILE A 199 4.83 30.50 -13.94
CA ILE A 199 4.30 30.21 -15.29
C ILE A 199 3.73 28.80 -15.34
N ALA A 200 4.43 27.79 -14.82
CA ALA A 200 3.97 26.41 -14.79
C ALA A 200 2.64 26.25 -14.01
N GLN A 201 2.53 26.89 -12.83
CA GLN A 201 1.30 26.85 -12.02
C GLN A 201 0.12 27.50 -12.73
N VAL A 202 0.34 28.63 -13.44
CA VAL A 202 -0.69 29.27 -14.28
C VAL A 202 -1.08 28.35 -15.44
N ALA A 203 -0.12 27.75 -16.14
CA ALA A 203 -0.38 26.82 -17.22
C ALA A 203 -1.21 25.60 -16.76
N ILE A 204 -0.85 25.00 -15.60
CA ILE A 204 -1.62 23.92 -14.98
C ILE A 204 -3.04 24.43 -14.60
N GLY A 205 -3.17 25.65 -14.07
CA GLY A 205 -4.46 26.25 -13.74
C GLY A 205 -5.38 26.37 -14.96
N LEU A 206 -4.85 26.75 -16.09
CA LEU A 206 -5.57 26.81 -17.36
C LEU A 206 -5.87 25.40 -17.92
N LEU A 207 -4.92 24.48 -17.82
CA LEU A 207 -5.08 23.10 -18.28
C LEU A 207 -6.21 22.38 -17.54
N ARG A 208 -6.45 22.67 -16.25
CA ARG A 208 -7.50 22.05 -15.45
C ARG A 208 -8.89 22.10 -16.08
N GLN A 209 -9.19 23.14 -16.88
CA GLN A 209 -10.48 23.25 -17.60
C GLN A 209 -10.70 22.13 -18.62
N GLN A 210 -9.60 21.51 -19.13
CA GLN A 210 -9.64 20.47 -20.14
C GLN A 210 -9.20 19.09 -19.61
N LEU A 211 -9.03 18.95 -18.28
CA LEU A 211 -8.80 17.65 -17.64
C LEU A 211 -10.15 17.01 -17.28
N PRO A 212 -10.24 15.67 -17.31
CA PRO A 212 -11.38 14.96 -16.75
C PRO A 212 -11.62 15.31 -15.27
N ASP A 213 -12.87 15.22 -14.83
CA ASP A 213 -13.28 15.62 -13.47
C ASP A 213 -12.62 14.80 -12.36
N ASP A 214 -12.17 13.61 -12.65
CA ASP A 214 -11.49 12.68 -11.75
C ASP A 214 -9.98 12.88 -11.68
N VAL A 215 -9.39 13.70 -12.55
CA VAL A 215 -7.96 14.02 -12.54
C VAL A 215 -7.67 15.13 -11.53
N ARG A 216 -6.58 14.95 -10.76
CA ARG A 216 -6.08 15.98 -9.84
C ARG A 216 -4.60 16.22 -10.08
N VAL A 217 -4.22 17.50 -10.16
CA VAL A 217 -2.82 17.97 -10.20
C VAL A 217 -2.61 18.90 -9.03
N HIS A 218 -1.75 18.52 -8.11
CA HIS A 218 -1.44 19.31 -6.92
C HIS A 218 0.02 19.15 -6.52
N GLY A 219 0.56 20.16 -5.81
CA GLY A 219 1.94 20.14 -5.38
C GLY A 219 2.30 21.38 -4.58
N ILE A 220 3.54 21.41 -4.15
CA ILE A 220 4.13 22.52 -3.38
C ILE A 220 5.45 22.93 -4.01
N VAL A 221 5.78 24.21 -3.90
CA VAL A 221 7.14 24.72 -4.13
C VAL A 221 7.87 24.70 -2.79
N ARG A 222 8.96 23.93 -2.69
CA ARG A 222 9.75 23.75 -1.47
C ARG A 222 10.82 24.81 -1.32
N GLU A 223 11.42 25.22 -2.46
CA GLU A 223 12.49 26.21 -2.53
C GLU A 223 12.22 27.15 -3.71
N ALA A 224 12.37 28.45 -3.51
CA ALA A 224 12.16 29.47 -4.54
C ALA A 224 13.03 30.71 -4.30
N GLY A 225 14.28 30.52 -3.86
CA GLY A 225 15.23 31.59 -3.55
C GLY A 225 15.46 31.79 -2.06
N THR A 226 16.46 32.62 -1.72
CA THR A 226 16.95 32.84 -0.33
C THR A 226 16.80 34.27 0.16
N ALA A 227 16.78 35.27 -0.74
CA ALA A 227 16.69 36.68 -0.38
C ALA A 227 16.04 37.51 -1.49
N PRO A 228 15.22 38.52 -1.17
CA PRO A 228 14.48 39.30 -2.17
C PRO A 228 15.35 40.18 -3.09
N ASN A 229 16.61 40.44 -2.72
CA ASN A 229 17.55 41.19 -3.54
C ASN A 229 18.45 40.33 -4.44
N ALA A 230 18.24 39.01 -4.42
CA ALA A 230 18.93 38.06 -5.29
C ALA A 230 17.90 37.35 -6.17
N ILE A 231 18.11 37.34 -7.49
CA ILE A 231 17.30 36.54 -8.42
C ILE A 231 17.57 35.08 -8.12
N PRO A 232 16.52 34.26 -7.87
CA PRO A 232 16.70 32.84 -7.57
C PRO A 232 17.29 32.07 -8.77
N ASP A 233 18.42 31.42 -8.54
CA ASP A 233 19.09 30.57 -9.53
C ASP A 233 18.65 29.09 -9.44
N ARG A 234 17.91 28.73 -8.40
CA ARG A 234 17.32 27.40 -8.21
C ARG A 234 15.95 27.50 -7.57
N ALA A 235 15.03 26.66 -8.05
CA ALA A 235 13.74 26.45 -7.42
C ALA A 235 13.36 24.95 -7.50
N VAL A 236 12.76 24.42 -6.44
CA VAL A 236 12.41 22.99 -6.30
C VAL A 236 10.97 22.86 -5.83
N GLY A 237 10.23 21.96 -6.45
CA GLY A 237 8.86 21.64 -6.04
C GLY A 237 8.57 20.14 -6.14
N SER A 238 7.59 19.68 -5.35
CA SER A 238 7.09 18.29 -5.39
C SER A 238 5.63 18.28 -5.82
N TRP A 239 5.28 17.37 -6.72
CA TRP A 239 3.98 17.36 -7.40
C TRP A 239 3.43 15.96 -7.51
N TYR A 240 2.10 15.86 -7.45
CA TYR A 240 1.34 14.64 -7.68
C TYR A 240 0.32 14.85 -8.79
N VAL A 241 0.18 13.83 -9.65
CA VAL A 241 -0.90 13.72 -10.62
C VAL A 241 -1.69 12.48 -10.29
N ARG A 242 -2.99 12.61 -10.08
CA ARG A 242 -3.90 11.50 -9.84
C ARG A 242 -4.89 11.37 -10.99
N ALA A 243 -5.15 10.14 -11.41
CA ALA A 243 -6.08 9.79 -12.49
C ALA A 243 -6.92 8.56 -12.08
N ALA A 244 -7.94 8.21 -12.85
CA ALA A 244 -8.78 7.05 -12.57
C ALA A 244 -7.96 5.75 -12.59
N ASP A 245 -7.10 5.61 -13.60
CA ASP A 245 -6.25 4.44 -13.83
C ASP A 245 -4.89 4.84 -14.42
N LEU A 246 -3.97 3.87 -14.53
CA LEU A 246 -2.64 4.09 -15.10
C LEU A 246 -2.71 4.54 -16.57
N ALA A 247 -3.62 4.01 -17.37
CA ALA A 247 -3.71 4.35 -18.80
C ALA A 247 -4.10 5.82 -18.97
N GLN A 248 -5.04 6.33 -18.18
CA GLN A 248 -5.40 7.74 -18.16
C GLN A 248 -4.24 8.61 -17.65
N LEU A 249 -3.55 8.17 -16.60
CA LEU A 249 -2.39 8.86 -16.04
C LEU A 249 -1.28 9.01 -17.09
N ASP A 250 -0.93 7.92 -17.77
CA ASP A 250 0.12 7.87 -18.80
C ASP A 250 -0.23 8.78 -19.99
N ALA A 251 -1.50 8.80 -20.40
CA ALA A 251 -1.97 9.66 -21.49
C ALA A 251 -1.92 11.16 -21.13
N LEU A 252 -2.12 11.51 -19.86
CA LEU A 252 -2.21 12.90 -19.41
C LEU A 252 -0.88 13.48 -18.93
N PHE A 253 0.00 12.66 -18.37
CA PHE A 253 1.26 13.09 -17.76
C PHE A 253 2.11 13.96 -18.71
N PRO A 254 2.27 13.66 -20.02
CA PRO A 254 3.02 14.52 -20.94
C PRO A 254 2.47 15.94 -21.06
N ARG A 255 1.15 16.13 -20.98
CA ARG A 255 0.53 17.47 -21.02
C ARG A 255 0.82 18.28 -19.76
N ILE A 256 0.95 17.59 -18.63
CA ILE A 256 1.28 18.21 -17.35
C ILE A 256 2.78 18.55 -17.30
N ALA A 257 3.65 17.65 -17.78
CA ALA A 257 5.08 17.90 -17.95
C ALA A 257 5.33 19.12 -18.84
N ALA A 258 4.60 19.25 -19.95
CA ALA A 258 4.70 20.40 -20.86
C ALA A 258 4.38 21.75 -20.19
N CYS A 259 3.57 21.77 -19.12
CA CYS A 259 3.33 23.00 -18.33
C CYS A 259 4.61 23.45 -17.59
N PHE A 260 5.39 22.50 -17.09
CA PHE A 260 6.67 22.80 -16.45
C PHE A 260 7.74 23.18 -17.49
N GLU A 261 7.79 22.48 -18.62
CA GLU A 261 8.66 22.83 -19.74
C GLU A 261 8.38 24.24 -20.29
N ALA A 262 7.10 24.64 -20.34
CA ALA A 262 6.72 26.00 -20.74
C ALA A 262 7.27 27.06 -19.78
N GLY A 263 7.32 26.77 -18.47
CA GLY A 263 7.96 27.65 -17.48
C GLY A 263 9.46 27.83 -17.75
N ALA A 264 10.16 26.76 -18.02
CA ALA A 264 11.57 26.78 -18.39
C ALA A 264 11.82 27.55 -19.68
N LEU A 265 11.03 27.24 -20.73
CA LEU A 265 11.17 27.88 -22.04
C LEU A 265 10.96 29.40 -21.96
N ALA A 266 9.97 29.86 -21.21
CA ALA A 266 9.63 31.28 -21.09
C ALA A 266 10.64 32.08 -20.27
N THR A 267 11.28 31.47 -19.28
CA THR A 267 12.25 32.12 -18.39
C THR A 267 13.71 31.96 -18.84
N GLY A 268 14.00 30.96 -19.66
CA GLY A 268 15.35 30.56 -20.05
C GLY A 268 16.03 29.63 -19.01
N CYS A 269 15.30 29.11 -18.03
CA CYS A 269 15.79 28.10 -17.10
C CYS A 269 15.96 26.74 -17.78
N SER A 270 16.81 25.87 -17.23
CA SER A 270 16.67 24.43 -17.44
C SER A 270 15.59 23.86 -16.51
N VAL A 271 15.03 22.70 -16.86
CA VAL A 271 14.07 21.98 -16.03
C VAL A 271 14.39 20.49 -16.02
N GLU A 272 14.29 19.89 -14.84
CA GLU A 272 14.34 18.46 -14.63
C GLU A 272 13.07 18.01 -13.90
N LEU A 273 12.41 16.97 -14.44
CA LEU A 273 11.29 16.28 -13.82
C LEU A 273 11.77 14.87 -13.48
N THR A 274 11.75 14.51 -12.20
CA THR A 274 12.19 13.20 -11.73
C THR A 274 11.06 12.53 -10.94
N GLU A 275 10.56 11.37 -11.43
CA GLU A 275 9.62 10.56 -10.66
C GLU A 275 10.32 10.02 -9.39
N THR A 276 9.71 10.23 -8.22
CA THR A 276 10.30 9.88 -6.92
C THR A 276 9.99 8.45 -6.50
N SER A 277 9.02 7.81 -7.17
CA SER A 277 8.67 6.40 -7.02
C SER A 277 8.09 5.87 -8.32
N GLY A 278 7.90 4.55 -8.43
CA GLY A 278 7.04 3.97 -9.46
C GLY A 278 5.61 4.53 -9.36
N ARG A 279 4.88 4.56 -10.48
CA ARG A 279 3.49 5.02 -10.51
C ARG A 279 2.59 4.02 -9.81
N TYR A 280 1.78 4.48 -8.85
CA TYR A 280 0.78 3.63 -8.20
C TYR A 280 -0.41 3.43 -9.14
N ALA A 281 -0.90 2.20 -9.21
CA ALA A 281 -2.03 1.83 -10.05
C ALA A 281 -3.37 1.98 -9.32
N ASP A 282 -4.44 2.04 -10.10
CA ASP A 282 -5.79 1.73 -9.64
C ASP A 282 -5.87 0.28 -9.11
N PHE A 283 -6.88 -0.02 -8.29
CA PHE A 283 -7.05 -1.35 -7.70
C PHE A 283 -8.10 -2.18 -8.46
N ARG A 284 -7.75 -3.43 -8.76
CA ARG A 284 -8.65 -4.44 -9.34
C ARG A 284 -9.06 -5.44 -8.27
N THR A 285 -10.26 -5.27 -7.76
CA THR A 285 -10.82 -6.17 -6.75
C THR A 285 -11.17 -7.53 -7.34
N ASP A 286 -10.76 -8.63 -6.68
CA ASP A 286 -11.31 -9.96 -6.95
C ASP A 286 -12.63 -10.13 -6.22
N GLU A 287 -13.73 -10.14 -6.96
CA GLU A 287 -15.09 -10.16 -6.42
C GLU A 287 -15.42 -11.44 -5.63
N ALA A 288 -14.83 -12.57 -6.01
CA ALA A 288 -15.09 -13.84 -5.31
C ALA A 288 -14.41 -13.85 -3.93
N LEU A 289 -13.17 -13.38 -3.85
CA LEU A 289 -12.44 -13.20 -2.59
C LEU A 289 -13.14 -12.17 -1.70
N LEU A 290 -13.54 -11.03 -2.27
CA LEU A 290 -14.22 -9.98 -1.51
C LEU A 290 -15.56 -10.47 -0.96
N ALA A 291 -16.35 -11.19 -1.77
CA ALA A 291 -17.61 -11.77 -1.30
C ALA A 291 -17.40 -12.78 -0.15
N ALA A 292 -16.31 -13.57 -0.17
CA ALA A 292 -15.96 -14.46 0.94
C ALA A 292 -15.59 -13.66 2.18
N PHE A 293 -14.76 -12.61 2.04
CA PHE A 293 -14.38 -11.72 3.13
C PHE A 293 -15.61 -11.05 3.79
N VAL A 294 -16.51 -10.48 3.00
CA VAL A 294 -17.74 -9.81 3.50
C VAL A 294 -18.64 -10.79 4.25
N ARG A 295 -18.82 -12.03 3.73
CA ARG A 295 -19.58 -13.06 4.46
C ARG A 295 -18.96 -13.43 5.80
N ASN A 296 -17.62 -13.55 5.86
CA ASN A 296 -16.91 -13.85 7.08
C ASN A 296 -16.98 -12.66 8.06
N ALA A 297 -16.90 -11.42 7.57
CA ALA A 297 -17.07 -10.20 8.37
C ALA A 297 -18.47 -10.14 9.00
N ALA A 298 -19.53 -10.40 8.24
CA ALA A 298 -20.88 -10.46 8.76
C ALA A 298 -21.06 -11.56 9.83
N ALA A 299 -20.39 -12.70 9.70
CA ALA A 299 -20.40 -13.76 10.70
C ALA A 299 -19.69 -13.36 12.02
N LEU A 300 -18.73 -12.43 11.97
CA LEU A 300 -18.08 -11.81 13.14
C LEU A 300 -18.87 -10.60 13.69
N GLY A 301 -19.97 -10.21 13.03
CA GLY A 301 -20.78 -9.06 13.46
C GLY A 301 -20.29 -7.71 12.92
N ARG A 302 -19.37 -7.68 11.91
CA ARG A 302 -19.00 -6.48 11.18
C ARG A 302 -19.92 -6.28 9.97
N ASP A 303 -20.48 -5.08 9.87
CA ASP A 303 -21.30 -4.66 8.73
C ASP A 303 -20.44 -3.83 7.77
N MET A 304 -19.91 -4.50 6.73
CA MET A 304 -19.04 -3.87 5.74
C MET A 304 -19.86 -3.01 4.78
N ASP A 305 -19.48 -1.75 4.62
CA ASP A 305 -20.01 -0.91 3.53
C ASP A 305 -19.56 -1.49 2.18
N VAL A 306 -20.53 -1.94 1.40
CA VAL A 306 -20.32 -2.55 0.06
C VAL A 306 -20.68 -1.58 -1.08
N ASP A 307 -20.91 -0.30 -0.78
CA ASP A 307 -21.16 0.73 -1.81
C ASP A 307 -19.85 1.12 -2.49
N GLU A 308 -19.59 0.49 -3.64
CA GLU A 308 -18.43 0.81 -4.47
C GLU A 308 -18.51 2.19 -5.13
N THR A 309 -19.67 2.84 -5.13
CA THR A 309 -19.87 4.13 -5.80
C THR A 309 -19.62 5.33 -4.90
N ARG A 310 -19.38 5.11 -3.62
CA ARG A 310 -19.12 6.17 -2.64
C ARG A 310 -17.92 7.02 -3.07
N PRO A 311 -18.08 8.34 -3.22
CA PRO A 311 -17.09 9.19 -3.89
C PRO A 311 -15.92 9.59 -3.00
N ASP A 312 -16.03 9.41 -1.69
CA ASP A 312 -15.08 9.87 -0.67
C ASP A 312 -14.80 8.80 0.40
N GLY A 313 -13.71 8.97 1.09
CA GLY A 313 -13.27 8.09 2.18
C GLY A 313 -11.87 7.50 1.91
N MET A 314 -11.30 6.83 2.93
CA MET A 314 -9.96 6.26 2.86
C MET A 314 -9.81 5.26 1.69
N HIS A 315 -10.87 4.56 1.34
CA HIS A 315 -10.89 3.59 0.23
C HIS A 315 -10.57 4.22 -1.15
N THR A 316 -10.54 5.55 -1.28
CA THR A 316 -10.13 6.26 -2.52
C THR A 316 -8.68 6.75 -2.49
N ALA A 317 -7.95 6.54 -1.40
CA ALA A 317 -6.54 6.88 -1.29
C ALA A 317 -5.69 5.97 -2.18
N SER A 318 -4.59 6.51 -2.74
CA SER A 318 -3.70 5.71 -3.59
C SER A 318 -2.83 4.80 -2.73
N THR A 319 -2.59 3.57 -3.20
CA THR A 319 -1.70 2.58 -2.59
C THR A 319 -0.97 1.78 -3.66
N ASP A 320 0.26 1.37 -3.40
CA ASP A 320 1.02 0.49 -4.29
C ASP A 320 0.47 -0.96 -4.30
N MET A 321 -0.49 -1.29 -3.41
CA MET A 321 -1.28 -2.51 -3.50
C MET A 321 -2.13 -2.55 -4.79
N GLY A 322 -2.45 -1.37 -5.36
CA GLY A 322 -3.02 -1.26 -6.71
C GLY A 322 -2.18 -1.99 -7.75
N ASN A 323 -0.85 -1.82 -7.73
CA ASN A 323 0.07 -2.48 -8.67
C ASN A 323 0.07 -4.01 -8.49
N VAL A 324 -0.02 -4.50 -7.26
CA VAL A 324 -0.18 -5.94 -6.98
C VAL A 324 -1.45 -6.47 -7.64
N SER A 325 -2.58 -5.77 -7.49
CA SER A 325 -3.88 -6.19 -8.03
C SER A 325 -3.94 -6.22 -9.57
N GLN A 326 -3.02 -5.54 -10.26
CA GLN A 326 -2.92 -5.62 -11.73
C GLN A 326 -2.33 -6.95 -12.21
N ARG A 327 -1.65 -7.72 -11.34
CA ARG A 327 -0.95 -8.96 -11.69
C ARG A 327 -1.48 -10.18 -10.93
N VAL A 328 -2.02 -9.99 -9.72
CA VAL A 328 -2.44 -11.04 -8.79
C VAL A 328 -3.88 -10.78 -8.38
N ARG A 329 -4.70 -11.84 -8.23
CA ARG A 329 -6.04 -11.73 -7.63
C ARG A 329 -5.93 -11.14 -6.24
N ALA A 330 -6.61 -10.03 -5.97
CA ALA A 330 -6.37 -9.31 -4.72
C ALA A 330 -7.63 -8.70 -4.12
N ILE A 331 -7.61 -8.52 -2.77
CA ILE A 331 -8.55 -7.68 -2.01
C ILE A 331 -7.79 -6.79 -1.02
N HIS A 332 -8.39 -5.65 -0.71
CA HIS A 332 -7.85 -4.66 0.22
C HIS A 332 -8.99 -3.96 0.97
N PRO A 333 -9.74 -4.69 1.82
CA PRO A 333 -10.82 -4.10 2.59
C PRO A 333 -10.30 -3.21 3.73
N TYR A 334 -11.12 -2.24 4.14
CA TYR A 334 -10.86 -1.33 5.24
C TYR A 334 -11.65 -1.74 6.48
N LEU A 335 -10.99 -1.75 7.65
CA LEU A 335 -11.60 -2.04 8.93
C LEU A 335 -11.62 -0.79 9.81
N GLY A 336 -12.81 -0.41 10.26
CA GLY A 336 -13.01 0.71 11.16
C GLY A 336 -12.33 0.52 12.51
N ILE A 337 -11.62 1.56 12.97
CA ILE A 337 -10.96 1.62 14.29
C ILE A 337 -11.62 2.65 15.21
N ASP A 338 -12.85 3.04 14.92
CA ASP A 338 -13.62 4.02 15.71
C ASP A 338 -12.90 5.39 15.84
N SER A 339 -12.18 5.81 14.80
CA SER A 339 -11.33 7.00 14.86
C SER A 339 -12.06 8.31 14.64
N LEU A 340 -13.28 8.30 14.05
CA LEU A 340 -13.98 9.55 13.71
C LEU A 340 -14.13 10.49 14.91
N PRO A 341 -13.93 11.82 14.74
CA PRO A 341 -13.77 12.54 13.46
C PRO A 341 -12.34 12.51 12.87
N ALA A 342 -11.38 11.82 13.50
CA ALA A 342 -10.03 11.70 12.97
C ALA A 342 -10.00 10.76 11.76
N VAL A 343 -9.24 11.15 10.74
CA VAL A 343 -9.00 10.36 9.52
C VAL A 343 -7.50 10.12 9.33
N ASN A 344 -7.15 9.15 8.48
CA ASN A 344 -5.76 8.80 8.18
C ASN A 344 -4.93 10.05 7.84
N HIS A 345 -3.63 10.03 8.15
CA HIS A 345 -2.65 11.11 8.01
C HIS A 345 -2.86 12.30 8.99
N GLN A 346 -3.62 12.09 10.06
CA GLN A 346 -3.76 13.03 11.17
C GLN A 346 -3.13 12.45 12.43
N ALA A 347 -2.52 13.29 13.28
CA ALA A 347 -1.96 12.86 14.57
C ALA A 347 -3.00 12.14 15.45
N ALA A 348 -4.26 12.62 15.45
CA ALA A 348 -5.34 11.99 16.17
C ALA A 348 -5.70 10.58 15.64
N PHE A 349 -5.41 10.27 14.35
CA PHE A 349 -5.56 8.93 13.81
C PHE A 349 -4.42 8.02 14.29
N ALA A 350 -3.19 8.54 14.41
CA ALA A 350 -2.10 7.79 15.03
C ALA A 350 -2.46 7.38 16.47
N ASP A 351 -3.03 8.29 17.26
CA ASP A 351 -3.54 7.97 18.59
C ASP A 351 -4.62 6.88 18.56
N ALA A 352 -5.55 6.96 17.59
CA ALA A 352 -6.60 5.96 17.37
C ALA A 352 -6.05 4.57 17.01
N ALA A 353 -4.93 4.51 16.26
CA ALA A 353 -4.29 3.26 15.84
C ALA A 353 -3.64 2.45 16.98
N ALA A 354 -3.65 2.97 18.24
CA ALA A 354 -3.19 2.28 19.44
C ALA A 354 -4.31 2.05 20.47
N THR A 355 -5.57 2.23 20.10
CA THR A 355 -6.72 2.05 20.98
C THR A 355 -7.23 0.59 21.00
N PRO A 356 -8.09 0.23 21.98
CA PRO A 356 -8.76 -1.08 21.97
C PRO A 356 -9.59 -1.35 20.69
N ALA A 357 -10.05 -0.32 19.97
CA ALA A 357 -10.73 -0.48 18.68
C ALA A 357 -9.76 -0.91 17.59
N ALA A 358 -8.56 -0.34 17.55
CA ALA A 358 -7.49 -0.76 16.65
C ALA A 358 -6.99 -2.18 17.00
N ASP A 359 -6.85 -2.51 18.28
CA ASP A 359 -6.55 -3.87 18.76
C ASP A 359 -7.58 -4.89 18.22
N ARG A 360 -8.88 -4.56 18.30
CA ARG A 360 -9.94 -5.40 17.74
C ARG A 360 -9.80 -5.53 16.22
N ALA A 361 -9.57 -4.44 15.51
CA ALA A 361 -9.41 -4.46 14.06
C ALA A 361 -8.22 -5.31 13.61
N ALA A 362 -7.10 -5.30 14.34
CA ALA A 362 -5.95 -6.16 14.06
C ALA A 362 -6.30 -7.65 14.21
N LEU A 363 -6.97 -8.04 15.29
CA LEU A 363 -7.36 -9.44 15.53
C LEU A 363 -8.44 -9.92 14.57
N GLU A 364 -9.50 -9.13 14.40
CA GLU A 364 -10.58 -9.47 13.45
C GLU A 364 -10.07 -9.47 12.02
N GLY A 365 -9.17 -8.56 11.65
CA GLY A 365 -8.49 -8.56 10.35
C GLY A 365 -7.70 -9.84 10.10
N ALA A 366 -6.97 -10.31 11.11
CA ALA A 366 -6.25 -11.58 11.04
C ALA A 366 -7.20 -12.77 10.84
N ILE A 367 -8.30 -12.82 11.62
CA ILE A 367 -9.33 -13.87 11.52
C ILE A 367 -9.97 -13.84 10.13
N LEU A 368 -10.37 -12.67 9.65
CA LEU A 368 -11.05 -12.50 8.36
C LEU A 368 -10.16 -12.89 7.18
N MET A 369 -8.90 -12.49 7.19
CA MET A 369 -7.95 -12.92 6.16
C MET A 369 -7.74 -14.43 6.19
N ALA A 370 -7.53 -15.02 7.38
CA ALA A 370 -7.35 -16.47 7.49
C ALA A 370 -8.58 -17.26 7.00
N GLN A 371 -9.79 -16.83 7.38
CA GLN A 371 -11.03 -17.49 6.94
C GLN A 371 -11.27 -17.33 5.43
N THR A 372 -10.91 -16.15 4.86
CA THR A 372 -11.03 -15.92 3.42
C THR A 372 -10.06 -16.80 2.63
N VAL A 373 -8.82 -16.97 3.13
CA VAL A 373 -7.85 -17.92 2.54
C VAL A 373 -8.37 -19.35 2.58
N ILE A 374 -8.96 -19.78 3.70
CA ILE A 374 -9.57 -21.11 3.83
C ILE A 374 -10.69 -21.30 2.79
N ASP A 375 -11.58 -20.32 2.65
CA ASP A 375 -12.69 -20.39 1.69
C ASP A 375 -12.19 -20.46 0.24
N ASP A 376 -11.18 -19.65 -0.12
CA ASP A 376 -10.58 -19.68 -1.45
C ASP A 376 -9.82 -20.99 -1.72
N ALA A 377 -9.05 -21.47 -0.76
CA ALA A 377 -8.33 -22.74 -0.89
C ALA A 377 -9.28 -23.91 -1.11
N LEU A 378 -10.33 -24.03 -0.29
CA LEU A 378 -11.32 -25.10 -0.41
C LEU A 378 -12.11 -25.05 -1.72
N ALA A 379 -12.35 -23.85 -2.27
CA ALA A 379 -13.00 -23.68 -3.57
C ALA A 379 -12.13 -24.17 -4.74
N HIS A 380 -10.80 -24.27 -4.54
CA HIS A 380 -9.83 -24.67 -5.56
C HIS A 380 -9.13 -26.00 -5.26
N LEU A 381 -9.48 -26.69 -4.16
CA LEU A 381 -9.02 -28.07 -3.94
C LEU A 381 -9.61 -28.94 -5.05
N GLU A 382 -8.75 -29.48 -5.92
CA GLU A 382 -9.15 -30.52 -6.86
C GLU A 382 -9.67 -31.74 -6.07
N PRO A 383 -10.79 -32.38 -6.47
CA PRO A 383 -11.15 -33.66 -5.91
C PRO A 383 -10.01 -34.64 -6.23
N ASP A 384 -9.54 -35.38 -5.22
CA ASP A 384 -8.49 -36.38 -5.36
C ASP A 384 -8.69 -37.16 -6.69
N ALA A 385 -7.72 -37.05 -7.61
CA ALA A 385 -7.72 -37.86 -8.81
C ALA A 385 -7.73 -39.33 -8.34
N PRO A 386 -8.66 -40.17 -8.82
CA PRO A 386 -8.70 -41.56 -8.40
C PRO A 386 -7.33 -42.19 -8.70
N ALA A 387 -6.75 -42.84 -7.70
CA ALA A 387 -5.45 -43.51 -7.83
C ALA A 387 -5.45 -44.33 -9.11
N ALA A 388 -4.51 -44.04 -10.02
CA ALA A 388 -4.36 -44.79 -11.26
C ALA A 388 -4.16 -46.25 -10.89
N HIS A 389 -5.18 -47.09 -11.16
CA HIS A 389 -5.04 -48.51 -11.15
C HIS A 389 -4.00 -48.87 -12.23
N HIS A 390 -2.81 -49.24 -11.81
CA HIS A 390 -1.91 -50.00 -12.67
C HIS A 390 -2.57 -51.35 -12.97
N PRO A 391 -2.93 -51.67 -14.21
CA PRO A 391 -3.30 -53.01 -14.54
C PRO A 391 -2.08 -53.91 -14.37
N GLU A 392 -2.17 -54.90 -13.51
CA GLU A 392 -1.21 -55.99 -13.50
C GLU A 392 -1.27 -56.64 -14.90
N GLU A 393 -0.14 -56.56 -15.60
CA GLU A 393 0.05 -57.29 -16.85
C GLU A 393 0.12 -58.81 -16.54
N PRO A 394 -0.49 -59.67 -17.40
CA PRO A 394 -0.55 -61.12 -17.20
C PRO A 394 0.77 -61.83 -17.49
#